data_ba526851a2cb582c46e726ddc742955d
#
_entry.id   ba526851a2cb582c46e726ddc742955d
#
_cell.length_a   1.000
_cell.length_b   1.000
_cell.length_c   1.000
_cell.angle_alpha   90.00
_cell.angle_beta   90.00
_cell.angle_gamma   90.00
#
_symmetry.space_group_name_H-M   'P 1'
#
loop_
_entity.id
_entity.type
_entity.pdbx_description
1 polymer ?
#
loop_
_entity_poly.entity_id
_entity_poly.type
_entity_poly.pdbx_seq_one_letter_code
_entity_poly.pdbx_strand_id
1 'polypeptide(L)'
;MNGGGGVWSARMAAQPVSPSIDIRRRPAYSLRGLRSCARYTEVAQPIGVPMPRPVVAAAIVDSLSDPTMLLACSRAYPQDLRGQFELPGGKVEDAEDPAEALAREIAEELGARLTIGERVCPEGGQWWPILGGRVMGVWLAEVASNSQEPRAGASHLEAKWVPLADLAALPWIAADLPIVEAVVASCTR
;
A
#
# COMPACT_ATOMS: atom_id res chain seq x y z
N MET A 1 -41.40 47.71 28.32
CA MET A 1 -40.34 48.52 27.68
C MET A 1 -39.19 47.59 27.43
N ASN A 2 -38.95 47.31 26.17
CA ASN A 2 -37.71 47.13 25.43
C ASN A 2 -36.67 46.26 26.12
N GLY A 3 -36.15 45.19 25.55
CA GLY A 3 -35.91 44.87 24.14
C GLY A 3 -34.45 44.53 24.04
N GLY A 4 -34.05 43.53 23.34
CA GLY A 4 -32.62 43.33 23.04
C GLY A 4 -32.27 41.87 22.86
N GLY A 5 -32.71 41.31 21.73
CA GLY A 5 -32.20 40.02 21.26
C GLY A 5 -30.79 40.15 20.72
N GLY A 6 -29.88 39.35 21.25
CA GLY A 6 -28.55 39.16 20.71
C GLY A 6 -28.50 37.86 19.93
N VAL A 7 -28.55 37.97 18.57
CA VAL A 7 -28.34 36.83 17.65
C VAL A 7 -26.83 36.57 17.59
N TRP A 8 -26.40 35.49 18.19
CA TRP A 8 -25.04 34.98 17.98
C TRP A 8 -24.95 34.17 16.67
N SER A 9 -24.48 34.86 15.63
CA SER A 9 -24.12 34.21 14.37
C SER A 9 -22.84 33.39 14.57
N ALA A 10 -22.99 32.08 14.70
CA ALA A 10 -21.86 31.15 14.65
C ALA A 10 -21.34 31.09 13.21
N ARG A 11 -20.23 31.75 12.94
CA ARG A 11 -19.43 31.48 11.74
C ARG A 11 -18.86 30.09 11.86
N MET A 12 -19.45 29.14 11.10
CA MET A 12 -18.81 27.86 10.82
C MET A 12 -17.54 28.14 10.01
N ALA A 13 -16.39 27.94 10.66
CA ALA A 13 -15.10 27.90 9.96
C ALA A 13 -15.12 26.67 9.04
N ALA A 14 -14.98 26.91 7.73
CA ALA A 14 -14.81 25.83 6.74
C ALA A 14 -13.52 25.08 7.05
N GLN A 15 -13.63 23.78 7.24
CA GLN A 15 -12.47 22.90 7.36
C GLN A 15 -11.76 22.80 6.01
N PRO A 16 -10.41 22.72 5.98
CA PRO A 16 -9.69 22.54 4.75
C PRO A 16 -10.05 21.16 4.14
N VAL A 17 -10.63 21.17 2.95
CA VAL A 17 -10.84 19.97 2.12
C VAL A 17 -9.48 19.43 1.69
N SER A 18 -9.19 18.20 2.05
CA SER A 18 -8.05 17.46 1.51
C SER A 18 -8.12 17.44 -0.02
N PRO A 19 -7.00 17.58 -0.73
CA PRO A 19 -7.01 17.52 -2.19
C PRO A 19 -7.46 16.13 -2.64
N SER A 20 -8.59 16.08 -3.34
CA SER A 20 -9.06 14.88 -4.01
C SER A 20 -8.08 14.53 -5.14
N ILE A 21 -7.48 13.36 -5.10
CA ILE A 21 -6.63 12.84 -6.16
C ILE A 21 -7.57 12.44 -7.30
N ASP A 22 -7.53 13.18 -8.41
CA ASP A 22 -8.27 12.84 -9.62
C ASP A 22 -7.54 11.76 -10.42
N ILE A 23 -7.87 10.50 -10.15
CA ILE A 23 -7.31 9.31 -10.82
C ILE A 23 -7.57 9.34 -12.36
N ARG A 24 -8.46 10.19 -12.84
CA ARG A 24 -8.78 10.31 -14.27
C ARG A 24 -7.80 11.18 -15.06
N ARG A 25 -6.94 11.94 -14.38
CA ARG A 25 -5.83 12.66 -15.01
C ARG A 25 -4.61 11.75 -15.10
N ARG A 26 -4.51 11.03 -16.22
CA ARG A 26 -3.35 10.21 -16.56
C ARG A 26 -2.10 11.10 -16.75
N PRO A 27 -0.99 10.91 -16.04
CA PRO A 27 0.30 11.19 -16.61
C PRO A 27 0.51 10.17 -17.74
N ALA A 28 0.97 10.65 -18.91
CA ALA A 28 1.24 9.80 -20.06
C ALA A 28 2.51 8.97 -19.78
N TYR A 29 2.35 7.83 -19.08
CA TYR A 29 3.42 6.85 -18.96
C TYR A 29 3.41 5.95 -20.18
N SER A 30 4.49 6.03 -20.95
CA SER A 30 4.70 5.20 -22.13
C SER A 30 4.89 3.74 -21.75
N LEU A 31 3.89 2.91 -22.05
CA LEU A 31 3.88 1.46 -21.82
C LEU A 31 4.70 0.71 -22.87
N ARG A 32 6.03 0.86 -22.89
CA ARG A 32 6.90 -0.03 -23.65
C ARG A 32 7.82 -0.78 -22.70
N GLY A 33 7.53 -2.07 -22.50
CA GLY A 33 8.47 -3.06 -22.03
C GLY A 33 8.28 -3.57 -20.62
N LEU A 34 7.28 -4.42 -20.41
CA LEU A 34 7.32 -5.42 -19.35
C LEU A 34 8.46 -6.40 -19.66
N ARG A 35 9.67 -6.05 -19.26
CA ARG A 35 10.77 -7.01 -19.15
C ARG A 35 10.73 -7.56 -17.74
N SER A 36 10.68 -8.89 -17.66
CA SER A 36 10.90 -9.68 -16.44
C SER A 36 11.83 -8.94 -15.48
N CYS A 37 11.32 -8.61 -14.28
CA CYS A 37 12.14 -8.07 -13.19
C CYS A 37 13.20 -9.11 -12.79
N ALA A 38 14.38 -9.05 -13.43
CA ALA A 38 15.51 -9.90 -13.09
C ALA A 38 16.11 -9.45 -11.77
N ARG A 39 16.45 -10.45 -10.95
CA ARG A 39 17.23 -10.48 -9.70
C ARG A 39 17.76 -9.13 -9.17
N TYR A 40 17.66 -8.99 -7.85
CA TYR A 40 18.30 -7.95 -7.04
C TYR A 40 19.72 -7.66 -7.54
N THR A 41 19.90 -6.57 -8.27
CA THR A 41 21.22 -6.02 -8.60
C THR A 41 21.49 -4.91 -7.61
N GLU A 42 22.54 -5.15 -6.85
CA GLU A 42 23.18 -4.33 -5.84
C GLU A 42 23.23 -2.86 -6.24
N VAL A 43 22.50 -2.00 -5.54
CA VAL A 43 22.73 -0.55 -5.58
C VAL A 43 24.10 -0.33 -4.94
N ALA A 44 25.05 0.28 -5.67
CA ALA A 44 26.40 0.54 -5.20
C ALA A 44 26.36 1.24 -3.83
N GLN A 45 26.90 0.54 -2.80
CA GLN A 45 26.85 0.97 -1.42
C GLN A 45 28.01 1.90 -1.06
N PRO A 46 27.79 2.95 -0.28
CA PRO A 46 28.88 3.59 0.46
C PRO A 46 29.39 2.61 1.53
N ILE A 47 30.68 2.38 1.55
CA ILE A 47 31.36 1.44 2.46
C ILE A 47 31.10 1.85 3.91
N GLY A 48 30.42 0.97 4.69
CA GLY A 48 30.40 1.07 6.15
C GLY A 48 29.08 1.45 6.84
N VAL A 49 27.98 1.69 6.10
CA VAL A 49 26.66 1.90 6.73
C VAL A 49 25.79 0.66 6.46
N PRO A 50 25.32 -0.06 7.50
CA PRO A 50 24.37 -1.16 7.29
C PRO A 50 23.12 -0.63 6.57
N MET A 51 22.83 -1.18 5.38
CA MET A 51 21.57 -0.84 4.70
C MET A 51 20.40 -1.30 5.56
N PRO A 52 19.37 -0.45 5.74
CA PRO A 52 18.15 -0.88 6.41
C PRO A 52 17.57 -2.09 5.66
N ARG A 53 17.09 -3.10 6.40
CA ARG A 53 16.44 -4.27 5.79
C ARG A 53 15.33 -3.83 4.84
N PRO A 54 15.26 -4.39 3.62
CA PRO A 54 14.18 -4.10 2.70
C PRO A 54 12.84 -4.54 3.30
N VAL A 55 11.77 -3.94 2.81
CA VAL A 55 10.40 -4.29 3.16
C VAL A 55 9.75 -4.97 1.97
N VAL A 56 8.84 -5.88 2.22
CA VAL A 56 7.99 -6.50 1.20
C VAL A 56 6.52 -6.22 1.53
N ALA A 57 5.70 -6.01 0.52
CA ALA A 57 4.27 -5.80 0.69
C ALA A 57 3.45 -6.53 -0.40
N ALA A 58 2.26 -6.97 -0.05
CA ALA A 58 1.31 -7.59 -0.96
C ALA A 58 0.20 -6.61 -1.33
N ALA A 59 0.03 -6.36 -2.62
CA ALA A 59 -1.21 -5.82 -3.17
C ALA A 59 -2.17 -6.99 -3.39
N ILE A 60 -2.92 -7.34 -2.34
CA ILE A 60 -3.82 -8.51 -2.37
C ILE A 60 -5.10 -8.10 -3.08
N VAL A 61 -5.33 -8.68 -4.26
CA VAL A 61 -6.54 -8.48 -5.06
C VAL A 61 -7.49 -9.68 -4.93
N ASP A 62 -8.75 -9.47 -5.26
CA ASP A 62 -9.79 -10.51 -5.26
C ASP A 62 -9.54 -11.59 -6.31
N SER A 63 -8.91 -11.24 -7.44
CA SER A 63 -8.50 -12.16 -8.50
C SER A 63 -7.29 -11.59 -9.25
N LEU A 64 -6.26 -12.39 -9.47
CA LEU A 64 -5.11 -12.01 -10.32
C LEU A 64 -5.48 -11.92 -11.80
N SER A 65 -6.51 -12.65 -12.25
CA SER A 65 -6.94 -12.67 -13.66
C SER A 65 -7.89 -11.52 -14.02
N ASP A 66 -8.69 -11.04 -13.08
CA ASP A 66 -9.67 -9.96 -13.27
C ASP A 66 -9.84 -9.18 -11.95
N PRO A 67 -8.87 -8.34 -11.59
CA PRO A 67 -8.88 -7.63 -10.32
C PRO A 67 -9.96 -6.55 -10.29
N THR A 68 -10.81 -6.58 -9.27
CA THR A 68 -11.85 -5.56 -9.05
C THR A 68 -11.73 -4.90 -7.67
N MET A 69 -11.14 -5.59 -6.71
CA MET A 69 -10.98 -5.13 -5.33
C MET A 69 -9.55 -5.33 -4.84
N LEU A 70 -9.13 -4.49 -3.90
CA LEU A 70 -7.87 -4.60 -3.17
C LEU A 70 -8.15 -4.71 -1.67
N LEU A 71 -7.43 -5.58 -0.98
CA LEU A 71 -7.44 -5.66 0.48
C LEU A 71 -6.58 -4.54 1.04
N ALA A 72 -7.21 -3.59 1.73
CA ALA A 72 -6.55 -2.48 2.40
C ALA A 72 -6.51 -2.74 3.92
N CYS A 73 -5.34 -2.56 4.55
CA CYS A 73 -5.14 -2.77 5.98
C CYS A 73 -4.86 -1.44 6.67
N SER A 74 -5.55 -1.14 7.78
CA SER A 74 -5.27 0.08 8.55
C SER A 74 -4.42 -0.21 9.78
N ARG A 75 -3.39 0.61 10.01
CA ARG A 75 -2.42 0.39 11.08
C ARG A 75 -3.01 0.55 12.47
N ALA A 76 -2.64 -0.36 13.38
CA ALA A 76 -2.92 -0.22 14.81
C ALA A 76 -1.89 0.68 15.52
N TYR A 77 -0.65 0.72 15.06
CA TYR A 77 0.49 1.48 15.60
C TYR A 77 1.53 1.79 14.48
N PRO A 78 2.48 2.73 14.70
CA PRO A 78 2.54 3.66 15.83
C PRO A 78 1.39 4.67 15.82
N GLN A 79 1.23 5.45 16.91
CA GLN A 79 0.08 6.32 17.12
C GLN A 79 -0.10 7.40 16.04
N ASP A 80 0.99 7.91 15.46
CA ASP A 80 1.00 8.90 14.38
C ASP A 80 0.53 8.36 13.02
N LEU A 81 0.56 7.04 12.82
CA LEU A 81 0.07 6.35 11.64
C LEU A 81 -1.22 5.56 11.88
N ARG A 82 -1.71 5.57 13.14
CA ARG A 82 -2.89 4.79 13.52
C ARG A 82 -4.11 5.14 12.69
N GLY A 83 -4.74 4.12 12.08
CA GLY A 83 -5.91 4.27 11.22
C GLY A 83 -5.60 4.67 9.77
N GLN A 84 -4.35 4.98 9.43
CA GLN A 84 -3.95 5.14 8.04
C GLN A 84 -3.83 3.76 7.38
N PHE A 85 -4.16 3.70 6.09
CA PHE A 85 -4.10 2.47 5.31
C PHE A 85 -2.73 2.25 4.70
N GLU A 86 -2.38 0.97 4.57
CA GLU A 86 -1.15 0.48 3.95
C GLU A 86 -1.40 -0.82 3.20
N LEU A 87 -0.43 -1.23 2.39
CA LEU A 87 -0.37 -2.59 1.89
C LEU A 87 0.26 -3.50 2.96
N PRO A 88 -0.36 -4.65 3.31
CA PRO A 88 0.16 -5.55 4.34
C PRO A 88 1.51 -6.15 3.93
N GLY A 89 2.38 -6.35 4.90
CA GLY A 89 3.71 -6.89 4.69
C GLY A 89 4.69 -6.47 5.77
N GLY A 90 5.98 -6.79 5.59
CA GLY A 90 6.95 -6.53 6.62
C GLY A 90 8.39 -6.58 6.15
N LYS A 91 9.32 -6.80 7.07
CA LYS A 91 10.76 -6.75 6.78
C LYS A 91 11.25 -8.09 6.29
N VAL A 92 12.13 -8.06 5.28
CA VAL A 92 12.91 -9.24 4.89
C VAL A 92 13.94 -9.53 5.98
N GLU A 93 14.02 -10.76 6.46
CA GLU A 93 15.04 -11.18 7.40
C GLU A 93 16.39 -11.48 6.73
N ASP A 94 17.43 -11.65 7.51
CA ASP A 94 18.77 -11.89 6.99
C ASP A 94 18.81 -13.22 6.23
N ALA A 95 19.29 -13.19 4.99
CA ALA A 95 19.35 -14.32 4.06
C ALA A 95 17.99 -14.92 3.63
N GLU A 96 16.87 -14.25 3.91
CA GLU A 96 15.53 -14.66 3.47
C GLU A 96 15.26 -14.21 2.04
N ASP A 97 14.58 -15.04 1.24
CA ASP A 97 14.07 -14.62 -0.07
C ASP A 97 12.90 -13.65 0.11
N PRO A 98 12.82 -12.55 -0.67
CA PRO A 98 11.74 -11.57 -0.53
C PRO A 98 10.32 -12.14 -0.70
N ALA A 99 10.12 -13.15 -1.55
CA ALA A 99 8.80 -13.76 -1.71
C ALA A 99 8.45 -14.68 -0.54
N GLU A 100 9.45 -15.34 0.06
CA GLU A 100 9.29 -16.12 1.30
C GLU A 100 8.97 -15.20 2.47
N ALA A 101 9.68 -14.06 2.60
CA ALA A 101 9.39 -13.03 3.59
C ALA A 101 7.95 -12.54 3.47
N LEU A 102 7.49 -12.25 2.24
CA LEU A 102 6.13 -11.82 1.99
C LEU A 102 5.10 -12.86 2.46
N ALA A 103 5.31 -14.12 2.10
CA ALA A 103 4.41 -15.20 2.51
C ALA A 103 4.36 -15.38 4.03
N ARG A 104 5.49 -15.26 4.72
CA ARG A 104 5.60 -15.32 6.18
C ARG A 104 4.85 -14.16 6.84
N GLU A 105 5.13 -12.92 6.43
CA GLU A 105 4.52 -11.72 7.00
C GLU A 105 2.99 -11.74 6.84
N ILE A 106 2.47 -12.14 5.68
CA ILE A 106 1.02 -12.22 5.46
C ILE A 106 0.39 -13.32 6.31
N ALA A 107 1.07 -14.45 6.48
CA ALA A 107 0.58 -15.52 7.37
C ALA A 107 0.54 -15.04 8.84
N GLU A 108 1.53 -14.28 9.29
CA GLU A 108 1.61 -13.73 10.64
C GLU A 108 0.57 -12.62 10.88
N GLU A 109 0.42 -11.68 9.94
CA GLU A 109 -0.40 -10.50 10.09
C GLU A 109 -1.88 -10.72 9.79
N LEU A 110 -2.19 -11.56 8.81
CA LEU A 110 -3.55 -11.74 8.30
C LEU A 110 -4.07 -13.18 8.43
N GLY A 111 -3.23 -14.14 8.84
CA GLY A 111 -3.57 -15.55 8.94
C GLY A 111 -3.86 -16.20 7.58
N ALA A 112 -3.44 -15.61 6.48
CA ALA A 112 -3.76 -16.05 5.13
C ALA A 112 -2.52 -16.54 4.37
N ARG A 113 -2.74 -17.39 3.37
CA ARG A 113 -1.74 -17.79 2.37
C ARG A 113 -2.09 -17.18 1.04
N LEU A 114 -1.06 -16.80 0.28
CA LEU A 114 -1.22 -16.14 -1.01
C LEU A 114 -0.72 -16.99 -2.16
N THR A 115 -1.36 -16.82 -3.31
CA THR A 115 -0.77 -17.03 -4.62
C THR A 115 -0.11 -15.74 -5.05
N ILE A 116 1.22 -15.71 -5.14
CA ILE A 116 1.99 -14.50 -5.48
C ILE A 116 2.05 -14.39 -7.00
N GLY A 117 1.65 -13.24 -7.53
CA GLY A 117 1.66 -12.86 -8.93
C GLY A 117 2.86 -11.99 -9.32
N GLU A 118 2.64 -11.07 -10.23
CA GLU A 118 3.68 -10.20 -10.76
C GLU A 118 4.10 -9.11 -9.76
N ARG A 119 5.34 -8.62 -9.93
CA ARG A 119 5.81 -7.46 -9.15
C ARG A 119 5.25 -6.17 -9.72
N VAL A 120 4.86 -5.27 -8.82
CA VAL A 120 4.54 -3.89 -9.13
C VAL A 120 5.79 -3.04 -8.88
N CYS A 121 6.42 -2.59 -9.96
CA CYS A 121 7.69 -1.88 -9.90
C CYS A 121 7.52 -0.38 -10.18
N PRO A 122 8.33 0.50 -9.58
CA PRO A 122 8.41 1.90 -9.99
C PRO A 122 9.05 2.02 -11.38
N GLU A 123 8.83 3.15 -12.05
CA GLU A 123 9.47 3.42 -13.34
C GLU A 123 11.02 3.42 -13.19
N GLY A 124 11.70 2.62 -14.02
CA GLY A 124 13.15 2.50 -14.04
C GLY A 124 13.77 1.80 -12.85
N GLY A 125 12.98 1.23 -11.95
CA GLY A 125 13.46 0.55 -10.75
C GLY A 125 12.77 -0.77 -10.47
N GLN A 126 13.24 -1.46 -9.44
CA GLN A 126 12.65 -2.72 -8.97
C GLN A 126 12.04 -2.59 -7.58
N TRP A 127 12.44 -1.57 -6.84
CA TRP A 127 12.09 -1.35 -5.45
C TRP A 127 11.60 0.08 -5.26
N TRP A 128 10.52 0.23 -4.50
CA TRP A 128 9.95 1.52 -4.14
C TRP A 128 10.76 2.16 -3.01
N PRO A 129 11.20 3.41 -3.15
CA PRO A 129 11.81 4.12 -2.02
C PRO A 129 10.72 4.44 -0.98
N ILE A 130 11.00 4.13 0.28
CA ILE A 130 10.12 4.42 1.41
C ILE A 130 10.86 5.18 2.51
N LEU A 131 10.13 5.60 3.55
CA LEU A 131 10.69 6.39 4.64
C LEU A 131 11.88 5.72 5.32
N GLY A 132 12.85 6.54 5.75
CA GLY A 132 14.04 6.08 6.47
C GLY A 132 15.11 5.43 5.58
N GLY A 133 15.14 5.77 4.28
CA GLY A 133 16.13 5.24 3.34
C GLY A 133 15.97 3.75 3.02
N ARG A 134 14.83 3.18 3.38
CA ARG A 134 14.47 1.79 3.06
C ARG A 134 13.84 1.70 1.68
N VAL A 135 13.77 0.48 1.18
CA VAL A 135 13.10 0.14 -0.07
C VAL A 135 12.02 -0.91 0.17
N MET A 136 10.97 -0.90 -0.65
CA MET A 136 9.87 -1.84 -0.58
C MET A 136 9.70 -2.56 -1.92
N GLY A 137 9.66 -3.90 -1.87
CA GLY A 137 9.21 -4.73 -3.00
C GLY A 137 7.72 -4.99 -2.89
N VAL A 138 6.98 -4.82 -3.98
CA VAL A 138 5.53 -5.01 -3.99
C VAL A 138 5.14 -6.05 -5.03
N TRP A 139 4.26 -6.97 -4.66
CA TRP A 139 3.69 -8.00 -5.55
C TRP A 139 2.18 -7.91 -5.57
N LEU A 140 1.60 -8.06 -6.75
CA LEU A 140 0.20 -8.48 -6.86
C LEU A 140 0.08 -9.89 -6.30
N ALA A 141 -0.99 -10.16 -5.56
CA ALA A 141 -1.26 -11.48 -5.02
C ALA A 141 -2.77 -11.69 -4.89
N GLU A 142 -3.20 -12.94 -4.82
CA GLU A 142 -4.56 -13.30 -4.45
C GLU A 142 -4.54 -14.30 -3.29
N VAL A 143 -5.64 -14.40 -2.57
CA VAL A 143 -5.78 -15.38 -1.48
C VAL A 143 -5.78 -16.78 -2.09
N ALA A 144 -4.88 -17.65 -1.63
CA ALA A 144 -4.81 -19.02 -2.14
C ALA A 144 -6.12 -19.79 -1.85
N SER A 145 -6.58 -20.57 -2.82
CA SER A 145 -7.88 -21.28 -2.75
C SER A 145 -8.04 -22.20 -1.53
N ASN A 146 -6.92 -22.63 -0.95
CA ASN A 146 -6.89 -23.46 0.26
C ASN A 146 -6.53 -22.66 1.53
N SER A 147 -6.64 -21.34 1.47
CA SER A 147 -6.39 -20.44 2.60
C SER A 147 -7.68 -20.06 3.32
N GLN A 148 -7.51 -19.55 4.54
CA GLN A 148 -8.57 -18.82 5.24
C GLN A 148 -8.68 -17.40 4.68
N GLU A 149 -9.84 -16.80 4.84
CA GLU A 149 -10.06 -15.38 4.54
C GLU A 149 -9.14 -14.51 5.41
N PRO A 150 -8.44 -13.51 4.83
CA PRO A 150 -7.56 -12.61 5.57
C PRO A 150 -8.33 -11.86 6.68
N ARG A 151 -7.73 -11.77 7.85
CA ARG A 151 -8.29 -11.03 8.99
C ARG A 151 -7.21 -10.18 9.62
N ALA A 152 -7.57 -8.97 10.04
CA ALA A 152 -6.65 -8.11 10.77
C ALA A 152 -6.13 -8.79 12.04
N GLY A 153 -4.83 -8.96 12.14
CA GLY A 153 -4.13 -9.36 13.35
C GLY A 153 -3.83 -8.17 14.27
N ALA A 154 -2.88 -8.33 15.19
CA ALA A 154 -2.56 -7.29 16.18
C ALA A 154 -1.93 -6.02 15.58
N SER A 155 -1.31 -6.11 14.41
CA SER A 155 -0.68 -5.00 13.69
C SER A 155 -1.69 -4.06 13.01
N HIS A 156 -2.92 -4.53 12.77
CA HIS A 156 -3.93 -3.80 12.02
C HIS A 156 -5.23 -3.62 12.83
N LEU A 157 -5.90 -2.48 12.66
CA LEU A 157 -7.23 -2.23 13.22
C LEU A 157 -8.34 -2.92 12.41
N GLU A 158 -8.15 -2.92 11.09
CA GLU A 158 -9.04 -3.56 10.13
C GLU A 158 -8.27 -4.02 8.90
N ALA A 159 -8.83 -5.02 8.22
CA ALA A 159 -8.48 -5.43 6.88
C ALA A 159 -9.80 -5.51 6.10
N LYS A 160 -9.93 -4.74 5.02
CA LYS A 160 -11.17 -4.66 4.25
C LYS A 160 -10.92 -4.67 2.75
N TRP A 161 -11.81 -5.33 2.03
CA TRP A 161 -11.88 -5.28 0.59
C TRP A 161 -12.47 -3.95 0.13
N VAL A 162 -11.76 -3.28 -0.77
CA VAL A 162 -12.14 -1.96 -1.30
C VAL A 162 -12.12 -2.00 -2.83
N PRO A 163 -13.18 -1.57 -3.52
CA PRO A 163 -13.15 -1.46 -4.97
C PRO A 163 -11.95 -0.63 -5.46
N LEU A 164 -11.29 -1.06 -6.53
CA LEU A 164 -10.13 -0.34 -7.08
C LEU A 164 -10.43 1.14 -7.37
N ALA A 165 -11.69 1.45 -7.76
CA ALA A 165 -12.13 2.82 -8.04
C ALA A 165 -12.20 3.71 -6.79
N ASP A 166 -12.35 3.11 -5.60
CA ASP A 166 -12.58 3.82 -4.34
C ASP A 166 -11.32 3.95 -3.47
N LEU A 167 -10.21 3.32 -3.89
CA LEU A 167 -8.95 3.31 -3.13
C LEU A 167 -8.42 4.70 -2.82
N ALA A 168 -8.60 5.66 -3.75
CA ALA A 168 -8.15 7.05 -3.56
C ALA A 168 -8.88 7.79 -2.42
N ALA A 169 -10.03 7.29 -1.96
CA ALA A 169 -10.79 7.89 -0.86
C ALA A 169 -10.25 7.50 0.52
N LEU A 170 -9.38 6.50 0.60
CA LEU A 170 -8.81 6.05 1.87
C LEU A 170 -7.63 6.94 2.30
N PRO A 171 -7.45 7.15 3.62
CA PRO A 171 -6.30 7.85 4.16
C PRO A 171 -5.06 6.92 4.15
N TRP A 172 -4.43 6.78 3.01
CA TRP A 172 -3.20 5.99 2.87
C TRP A 172 -2.01 6.65 3.56
N ILE A 173 -1.07 5.82 4.02
CA ILE A 173 0.28 6.29 4.36
C ILE A 173 0.87 6.94 3.11
N ALA A 174 1.44 8.14 3.26
CA ALA A 174 1.90 8.94 2.11
C ALA A 174 2.92 8.22 1.22
N ALA A 175 3.75 7.35 1.80
CA ALA A 175 4.72 6.56 1.05
C ALA A 175 4.07 5.48 0.17
N ASP A 176 2.86 5.02 0.51
CA ASP A 176 2.15 3.97 -0.22
C ASP A 176 1.31 4.51 -1.39
N LEU A 177 0.96 5.80 -1.38
CA LEU A 177 0.14 6.42 -2.43
C LEU A 177 0.63 6.13 -3.85
N PRO A 178 1.91 6.41 -4.23
CA PRO A 178 2.39 6.13 -5.58
C PRO A 178 2.40 4.64 -5.90
N ILE A 179 2.53 3.78 -4.89
CA ILE A 179 2.49 2.34 -5.04
C ILE A 179 1.06 1.89 -5.37
N VAL A 180 0.06 2.38 -4.62
CA VAL A 180 -1.36 2.08 -4.84
C VAL A 180 -1.81 2.55 -6.22
N GLU A 181 -1.37 3.74 -6.68
CA GLU A 181 -1.64 4.22 -8.04
C GLU A 181 -1.08 3.26 -9.11
N ALA A 182 0.14 2.76 -8.91
CA ALA A 182 0.76 1.78 -9.81
C ALA A 182 0.06 0.43 -9.78
N VAL A 183 -0.42 -0.02 -8.61
CA VAL A 183 -1.25 -1.23 -8.46
C VAL A 183 -2.53 -1.10 -9.28
N VAL A 184 -3.28 0.00 -9.11
CA VAL A 184 -4.51 0.26 -9.89
C VAL A 184 -4.22 0.28 -11.38
N ALA A 185 -3.14 0.94 -11.81
CA ALA A 185 -2.73 0.97 -13.21
C ALA A 185 -2.33 -0.42 -13.74
N SER A 186 -1.84 -1.32 -12.90
CA SER A 186 -1.51 -2.70 -13.26
C SER A 186 -2.76 -3.57 -13.41
N CYS A 187 -3.79 -3.34 -12.59
CA CYS A 187 -5.05 -4.07 -12.58
C CYS A 187 -6.03 -3.65 -13.70
N THR A 188 -5.86 -2.48 -14.32
CA THR A 188 -6.80 -1.93 -15.32
C THR A 188 -6.31 -2.06 -16.76
N ARG A 189 -5.34 -2.92 -17.02
CA ARG A 189 -4.76 -3.22 -18.37
C ARG A 189 -5.43 -4.43 -19.08
#